data_a1ae76a18e422895f9547ba6ec921aa6
#
_entry.id   a1ae76a18e422895f9547ba6ec921aa6
#
_cell.length_a   1.000
_cell.length_b   1.000
_cell.length_c   1.000
_cell.angle_alpha   90.00
_cell.angle_beta   90.00
_cell.angle_gamma   90.00
#
_symmetry.space_group_name_H-M   'P 1'
#
loop_
_entity.id
_entity.type
_entity.pdbx_description
1 polymer ?
#
loop_
_entity_poly.entity_id
_entity_poly.type
_entity_poly.pdbx_seq_one_letter_code
_entity_poly.pdbx_strand_id
1 'polypeptide(L)'
;MITSDTMTAGAPASAKSESTVSSVRRMLKNSLLISIRDSVLLNLASVNLLLQVFYIGLFLGSFFLYPALMGQPCRTHEEFNAFYNQQEHKVILLAVALTIQFFGTFISNYLLLTLDSEIIRVWNGQKAEFKRGWRTAASHFWSLATWSLLITPVNIMWVVSMCIVIPVLTRDKTVNPFKMLWRSVLLLLKIWKEFLLGIVGMLVIVYWVFCLVFGSNAIFRAISSQCPPLIAWILLSICISLSLVALCFCYLFCNCYLCGQYIKASEGVEPDPEADAAELA
;
A
#
# COMPACT_ATOMS: atom_id res chain seq x y z
N MET A 1 47.92 27.36 -21.81
CA MET A 1 47.20 28.61 -21.54
C MET A 1 45.73 28.28 -21.66
N ILE A 2 45.08 27.87 -20.56
CA ILE A 2 43.66 27.53 -20.49
C ILE A 2 43.05 28.51 -19.55
N THR A 3 42.24 29.40 -20.06
CA THR A 3 41.50 30.43 -19.34
C THR A 3 40.42 29.81 -18.48
N SER A 4 40.53 30.03 -17.16
CA SER A 4 39.54 29.70 -16.16
C SER A 4 38.37 30.67 -16.25
N ASP A 5 37.28 30.28 -16.87
CA ASP A 5 36.01 30.99 -16.74
C ASP A 5 35.40 30.73 -15.34
N THR A 6 35.48 31.70 -14.48
CA THR A 6 34.77 31.78 -13.22
C THR A 6 33.28 31.90 -13.49
N MET A 7 32.55 30.76 -13.39
CA MET A 7 31.10 30.78 -13.28
C MET A 7 30.73 31.54 -11.97
N THR A 8 30.31 32.77 -12.11
CA THR A 8 29.56 33.49 -11.08
C THR A 8 28.28 32.73 -10.80
N ALA A 9 28.20 32.11 -9.61
CA ALA A 9 26.98 31.49 -9.10
C ALA A 9 25.92 32.60 -8.97
N GLY A 10 25.01 32.65 -9.95
CA GLY A 10 23.83 33.49 -9.88
C GLY A 10 23.01 33.07 -8.66
N ALA A 11 22.73 34.05 -7.76
CA ALA A 11 21.85 33.86 -6.62
C ALA A 11 20.55 33.18 -7.06
N PRO A 12 20.03 32.21 -6.28
CA PRO A 12 18.82 31.52 -6.65
C PRO A 12 17.68 32.55 -6.74
N ALA A 13 17.12 32.72 -7.94
CA ALA A 13 15.94 33.53 -8.16
C ALA A 13 14.90 33.12 -7.11
N SER A 14 14.33 34.09 -6.39
CA SER A 14 13.36 33.92 -5.32
C SER A 14 12.31 32.90 -5.76
N ALA A 15 12.36 31.70 -5.15
CA ALA A 15 11.39 30.66 -5.40
C ALA A 15 10.02 31.23 -5.02
N LYS A 16 9.22 31.62 -6.02
CA LYS A 16 7.81 32.00 -5.81
C LYS A 16 7.18 30.89 -4.99
N SER A 17 6.71 31.23 -3.80
CA SER A 17 5.96 30.31 -2.94
C SER A 17 4.86 29.67 -3.76
N GLU A 18 5.06 28.40 -4.15
CA GLU A 18 4.05 27.65 -4.89
C GLU A 18 2.81 27.49 -4.01
N SER A 19 1.63 27.79 -4.55
CA SER A 19 0.40 27.62 -3.76
C SER A 19 0.18 26.14 -3.42
N THR A 20 -0.36 25.85 -2.24
CA THR A 20 -0.69 24.48 -1.80
C THR A 20 -1.46 23.69 -2.86
N VAL A 21 -2.42 24.34 -3.53
CA VAL A 21 -3.24 23.72 -4.57
C VAL A 21 -2.41 23.34 -5.80
N SER A 22 -1.51 24.22 -6.27
CA SER A 22 -0.64 23.91 -7.43
C SER A 22 0.33 22.78 -7.14
N SER A 23 0.88 22.74 -5.94
CA SER A 23 1.74 21.67 -5.45
C SER A 23 1.02 20.31 -5.42
N VAL A 24 -0.18 20.24 -4.82
CA VAL A 24 -1.00 19.03 -4.77
C VAL A 24 -1.39 18.55 -6.17
N ARG A 25 -1.85 19.48 -7.04
CA ARG A 25 -2.17 19.16 -8.43
C ARG A 25 -0.99 18.56 -9.19
N ARG A 26 0.21 19.12 -9.02
CA ARG A 26 1.44 18.60 -9.64
C ARG A 26 1.75 17.19 -9.14
N MET A 27 1.64 16.94 -7.84
CA MET A 27 1.85 15.63 -7.25
C MET A 27 0.87 14.59 -7.75
N LEU A 28 -0.43 14.91 -7.77
CA LEU A 28 -1.46 14.01 -8.31
C LEU A 28 -1.19 13.67 -9.78
N LYS A 29 -0.84 14.67 -10.60
CA LYS A 29 -0.49 14.44 -12.02
C LYS A 29 0.74 13.54 -12.16
N ASN A 30 1.80 13.77 -11.40
CA ASN A 30 3.02 12.97 -11.47
C ASN A 30 2.76 11.54 -10.99
N SER A 31 2.01 11.36 -9.90
CA SER A 31 1.61 10.02 -9.42
C SER A 31 0.83 9.24 -10.46
N LEU A 32 -0.10 9.91 -11.17
CA LEU A 32 -0.85 9.33 -12.26
C LEU A 32 0.07 8.89 -13.40
N LEU A 33 1.01 9.75 -13.81
CA LEU A 33 1.95 9.45 -14.88
C LEU A 33 2.88 8.28 -14.53
N ILE A 34 3.38 8.21 -13.30
CA ILE A 34 4.21 7.09 -12.82
C ILE A 34 3.40 5.80 -12.87
N SER A 35 2.17 5.81 -12.36
CA SER A 35 1.30 4.63 -12.31
C SER A 35 0.94 4.06 -13.69
N ILE A 36 0.91 4.89 -14.72
CA ILE A 36 0.60 4.45 -16.10
C ILE A 36 1.86 3.96 -16.83
N ARG A 37 3.02 4.57 -16.55
CA ARG A 37 4.22 4.37 -17.37
C ARG A 37 5.06 3.19 -16.96
N ASP A 38 5.06 2.81 -15.69
CA ASP A 38 6.00 1.82 -15.16
C ASP A 38 5.32 0.47 -14.94
N SER A 39 5.59 -0.47 -15.85
CA SER A 39 5.05 -1.83 -15.79
C SER A 39 5.59 -2.65 -14.62
N VAL A 40 6.81 -2.36 -14.14
CA VAL A 40 7.40 -3.06 -12.98
C VAL A 40 6.64 -2.69 -11.72
N LEU A 41 6.33 -1.41 -11.53
CA LEU A 41 5.52 -0.95 -10.40
C LEU A 41 4.10 -1.51 -10.46
N LEU A 42 3.48 -1.55 -11.64
CA LEU A 42 2.15 -2.13 -11.81
C LEU A 42 2.12 -3.61 -11.46
N ASN A 43 3.13 -4.38 -11.90
CA ASN A 43 3.24 -5.80 -11.56
C ASN A 43 3.44 -6.02 -10.06
N LEU A 44 4.31 -5.23 -9.40
CA LEU A 44 4.50 -5.29 -7.95
C LEU A 44 3.22 -4.97 -7.18
N ALA A 45 2.52 -3.92 -7.59
CA ALA A 45 1.23 -3.53 -6.99
C ALA A 45 0.18 -4.64 -7.16
N SER A 46 0.12 -5.26 -8.35
CA SER A 46 -0.80 -6.36 -8.64
C SER A 46 -0.52 -7.58 -7.78
N VAL A 47 0.74 -8.00 -7.65
CA VAL A 47 1.14 -9.12 -6.78
C VAL A 47 0.78 -8.84 -5.33
N ASN A 48 1.06 -7.63 -4.83
CA ASN A 48 0.72 -7.27 -3.45
C ASN A 48 -0.80 -7.28 -3.21
N LEU A 49 -1.58 -6.70 -4.13
CA LEU A 49 -3.04 -6.68 -4.01
C LEU A 49 -3.63 -8.11 -4.06
N LEU A 50 -3.17 -8.96 -4.98
CA LEU A 50 -3.64 -10.34 -5.07
C LEU A 50 -3.33 -11.14 -3.80
N LEU A 51 -2.15 -10.95 -3.22
CA LEU A 51 -1.79 -11.56 -1.94
C LEU A 51 -2.67 -11.06 -0.80
N GLN A 52 -2.98 -9.77 -0.74
CA GLN A 52 -3.93 -9.24 0.25
C GLN A 52 -5.30 -9.90 0.13
N VAL A 53 -5.85 -9.98 -1.09
CA VAL A 53 -7.13 -10.65 -1.35
C VAL A 53 -7.08 -12.12 -0.93
N PHE A 54 -5.98 -12.82 -1.24
CA PHE A 54 -5.76 -14.21 -0.84
C PHE A 54 -5.74 -14.37 0.69
N TYR A 55 -5.02 -13.52 1.42
CA TYR A 55 -4.98 -13.58 2.89
C TYR A 55 -6.31 -13.22 3.54
N ILE A 56 -7.04 -12.25 3.00
CA ILE A 56 -8.40 -11.95 3.45
C ILE A 56 -9.29 -13.17 3.23
N GLY A 57 -9.18 -13.82 2.06
CA GLY A 57 -9.90 -15.06 1.76
C GLY A 57 -9.55 -16.19 2.73
N LEU A 58 -8.27 -16.40 3.04
CA LEU A 58 -7.82 -17.39 4.04
C LEU A 58 -8.34 -17.06 5.44
N PHE A 59 -8.26 -15.80 5.85
CA PHE A 59 -8.76 -15.34 7.13
C PHE A 59 -10.26 -15.60 7.26
N LEU A 60 -11.06 -15.14 6.32
CA LEU A 60 -12.51 -15.38 6.32
C LEU A 60 -12.81 -16.88 6.17
N GLY A 61 -12.09 -17.57 5.30
CA GLY A 61 -12.23 -19.00 5.07
C GLY A 61 -11.94 -19.85 6.31
N SER A 62 -11.03 -19.40 7.17
CA SER A 62 -10.68 -20.12 8.40
C SER A 62 -11.88 -20.31 9.33
N PHE A 63 -12.80 -19.35 9.35
CA PHE A 63 -14.04 -19.44 10.14
C PHE A 63 -14.98 -20.53 9.64
N PHE A 64 -15.00 -20.84 8.35
CA PHE A 64 -15.84 -21.89 7.78
C PHE A 64 -15.10 -23.23 7.69
N LEU A 65 -13.80 -23.19 7.43
CA LEU A 65 -12.99 -24.39 7.26
C LEU A 65 -12.71 -25.08 8.60
N TYR A 66 -12.52 -24.35 9.67
CA TYR A 66 -12.19 -24.91 10.98
C TYR A 66 -13.28 -25.86 11.53
N PRO A 67 -14.58 -25.50 11.55
CA PRO A 67 -15.65 -26.44 11.93
C PRO A 67 -15.69 -27.68 11.03
N ALA A 68 -15.47 -27.50 9.73
CA ALA A 68 -15.47 -28.62 8.78
C ALA A 68 -14.31 -29.58 9.04
N LEU A 69 -13.11 -29.10 9.34
CA LEU A 69 -11.94 -29.91 9.72
C LEU A 69 -12.14 -30.66 11.05
N MET A 70 -12.94 -30.10 11.97
CA MET A 70 -13.32 -30.76 13.22
C MET A 70 -14.47 -31.75 13.06
N GLY A 71 -14.90 -32.02 11.82
CA GLY A 71 -16.00 -32.95 11.52
C GLY A 71 -17.40 -32.41 11.82
N GLN A 72 -17.53 -31.13 12.11
CA GLN A 72 -18.80 -30.46 12.42
C GLN A 72 -19.06 -29.30 11.43
N PRO A 73 -19.32 -29.59 10.16
CA PRO A 73 -19.56 -28.51 9.19
C PRO A 73 -20.86 -27.76 9.53
N CYS A 74 -20.71 -26.50 9.89
CA CYS A 74 -21.83 -25.61 10.22
C CYS A 74 -22.55 -25.20 8.93
N ARG A 75 -23.82 -25.58 8.79
CA ARG A 75 -24.67 -25.24 7.64
C ARG A 75 -25.62 -24.08 7.92
N THR A 76 -25.92 -23.87 9.19
CA THR A 76 -26.82 -22.81 9.66
C THR A 76 -26.08 -21.82 10.55
N HIS A 77 -26.64 -20.63 10.71
CA HIS A 77 -26.10 -19.61 11.61
C HIS A 77 -26.17 -20.07 13.09
N GLU A 78 -27.17 -20.85 13.44
CA GLU A 78 -27.34 -21.40 14.79
C GLU A 78 -26.26 -22.43 15.13
N GLU A 79 -26.00 -23.37 14.21
CA GLU A 79 -24.90 -24.34 14.35
C GLU A 79 -23.54 -23.66 14.46
N PHE A 80 -23.31 -22.62 13.65
CA PHE A 80 -22.12 -21.81 13.70
C PHE A 80 -21.95 -21.14 15.08
N ASN A 81 -22.99 -20.49 15.57
CA ASN A 81 -22.96 -19.85 16.89
C ASN A 81 -22.78 -20.87 18.03
N ALA A 82 -23.42 -22.03 17.95
CA ALA A 82 -23.29 -23.09 18.95
C ALA A 82 -21.86 -23.63 18.99
N PHE A 83 -21.23 -23.88 17.82
CA PHE A 83 -19.85 -24.32 17.73
C PHE A 83 -18.87 -23.31 18.32
N TYR A 84 -19.01 -22.03 17.95
CA TYR A 84 -18.12 -20.97 18.43
C TYR A 84 -18.41 -20.49 19.86
N ASN A 85 -19.52 -20.92 20.48
CA ASN A 85 -19.75 -20.65 21.89
C ASN A 85 -18.92 -21.54 22.84
N GLN A 86 -18.36 -22.63 22.35
CA GLN A 86 -17.43 -23.45 23.11
C GLN A 86 -16.08 -22.71 23.28
N GLN A 87 -15.61 -22.59 24.52
CA GLN A 87 -14.45 -21.75 24.85
C GLN A 87 -13.16 -22.27 24.19
N GLU A 88 -13.00 -23.57 24.07
CA GLU A 88 -11.83 -24.19 23.43
C GLU A 88 -11.72 -23.81 21.96
N HIS A 89 -12.81 -23.86 21.22
CA HIS A 89 -12.83 -23.50 19.81
C HIS A 89 -12.55 -22.01 19.57
N LYS A 90 -13.02 -21.14 20.47
CA LYS A 90 -12.70 -19.71 20.41
C LYS A 90 -11.21 -19.43 20.50
N VAL A 91 -10.52 -20.06 21.46
CA VAL A 91 -9.09 -19.86 21.69
C VAL A 91 -8.27 -20.35 20.49
N ILE A 92 -8.56 -21.56 20.00
CA ILE A 92 -7.86 -22.15 18.86
C ILE A 92 -8.09 -21.30 17.60
N LEU A 93 -9.35 -20.93 17.31
CA LEU A 93 -9.66 -20.10 16.16
C LEU A 93 -8.98 -18.74 16.23
N LEU A 94 -9.00 -18.09 17.40
CA LEU A 94 -8.31 -16.82 17.60
C LEU A 94 -6.81 -16.95 17.33
N ALA A 95 -6.16 -18.01 17.83
CA ALA A 95 -4.75 -18.26 17.58
C ALA A 95 -4.46 -18.48 16.09
N VAL A 96 -5.29 -19.27 15.39
CA VAL A 96 -5.16 -19.50 13.94
C VAL A 96 -5.38 -18.20 13.16
N ALA A 97 -6.43 -17.45 13.50
CA ALA A 97 -6.75 -16.18 12.85
C ALA A 97 -5.62 -15.14 13.03
N LEU A 98 -5.09 -14.99 14.25
CA LEU A 98 -3.96 -14.08 14.53
C LEU A 98 -2.69 -14.52 13.79
N THR A 99 -2.45 -15.83 13.69
CA THR A 99 -1.30 -16.36 12.94
C THR A 99 -1.41 -16.04 11.45
N ILE A 100 -2.56 -16.33 10.83
CA ILE A 100 -2.81 -16.00 9.41
C ILE A 100 -2.67 -14.50 9.20
N GLN A 101 -3.26 -13.69 10.08
CA GLN A 101 -3.21 -12.25 10.00
C GLN A 101 -1.79 -11.71 10.13
N PHE A 102 -0.98 -12.22 11.08
CA PHE A 102 0.41 -11.82 11.24
C PHE A 102 1.22 -12.09 9.96
N PHE A 103 1.19 -13.31 9.45
CA PHE A 103 1.93 -13.65 8.22
C PHE A 103 1.43 -12.87 7.01
N GLY A 104 0.12 -12.72 6.86
CA GLY A 104 -0.47 -11.92 5.80
C GLY A 104 -0.03 -10.46 5.86
N THR A 105 -0.07 -9.85 7.04
CA THR A 105 0.37 -8.47 7.27
C THR A 105 1.87 -8.33 7.02
N PHE A 106 2.69 -9.27 7.51
CA PHE A 106 4.13 -9.24 7.32
C PHE A 106 4.53 -9.31 5.83
N ILE A 107 3.98 -10.28 5.09
CA ILE A 107 4.28 -10.43 3.66
C ILE A 107 3.77 -9.22 2.86
N SER A 108 2.58 -8.72 3.19
CA SER A 108 2.03 -7.52 2.55
C SER A 108 2.90 -6.29 2.79
N ASN A 109 3.36 -6.07 4.03
CA ASN A 109 4.26 -4.96 4.36
C ASN A 109 5.62 -5.12 3.68
N TYR A 110 6.14 -6.35 3.56
CA TYR A 110 7.38 -6.63 2.86
C TYR A 110 7.30 -6.26 1.37
N LEU A 111 6.20 -6.64 0.71
CA LEU A 111 5.96 -6.28 -0.69
C LEU A 111 5.66 -4.79 -0.86
N LEU A 112 4.98 -4.18 0.11
CA LEU A 112 4.71 -2.74 0.11
C LEU A 112 6.02 -1.95 0.24
N LEU A 113 6.93 -2.35 1.13
CA LEU A 113 8.24 -1.70 1.24
C LEU A 113 9.06 -1.87 -0.06
N THR A 114 8.99 -3.05 -0.69
CA THR A 114 9.59 -3.28 -2.00
C THR A 114 9.02 -2.31 -3.04
N LEU A 115 7.71 -2.15 -3.08
CA LEU A 115 7.02 -1.24 -4.00
C LEU A 115 7.37 0.22 -3.71
N ASP A 116 7.28 0.67 -2.46
CA ASP A 116 7.51 2.07 -2.07
C ASP A 116 8.96 2.49 -2.30
N SER A 117 9.93 1.60 -2.06
CA SER A 117 11.34 1.88 -2.35
C SER A 117 11.58 2.13 -3.84
N GLU A 118 10.91 1.39 -4.71
CA GLU A 118 11.03 1.57 -6.15
C GLU A 118 10.22 2.79 -6.64
N ILE A 119 9.06 3.08 -6.06
CA ILE A 119 8.32 4.32 -6.34
C ILE A 119 9.17 5.55 -6.01
N ILE A 120 9.80 5.59 -4.83
CA ILE A 120 10.68 6.71 -4.41
C ILE A 120 11.82 6.88 -5.41
N ARG A 121 12.38 5.78 -5.93
CA ARG A 121 13.43 5.83 -6.96
C ARG A 121 12.93 6.40 -8.29
N VAL A 122 11.75 6.00 -8.74
CA VAL A 122 11.14 6.53 -9.96
C VAL A 122 10.84 8.03 -9.81
N TRP A 123 10.39 8.46 -8.64
CA TRP A 123 10.24 9.89 -8.33
C TRP A 123 11.57 10.66 -8.45
N ASN A 124 12.70 10.03 -8.11
CA ASN A 124 14.06 10.59 -8.24
C ASN A 124 14.65 10.41 -9.66
N GLY A 125 13.83 10.06 -10.66
CA GLY A 125 14.24 9.92 -12.06
C GLY A 125 15.01 8.63 -12.38
N GLN A 126 15.04 7.64 -11.47
CA GLN A 126 15.67 6.35 -11.68
C GLN A 126 14.66 5.33 -12.23
N LYS A 127 15.14 4.24 -12.83
CA LYS A 127 14.26 3.14 -13.27
C LYS A 127 13.92 2.21 -12.10
N ALA A 128 12.68 1.71 -12.09
CA ALA A 128 12.27 0.67 -11.14
C ALA A 128 12.96 -0.66 -11.46
N GLU A 129 13.40 -1.37 -10.41
CA GLU A 129 14.08 -2.67 -10.50
C GLU A 129 13.66 -3.58 -9.34
N PHE A 130 12.89 -4.63 -9.63
CA PHE A 130 12.36 -5.56 -8.61
C PHE A 130 13.43 -6.09 -7.65
N LYS A 131 14.59 -6.55 -8.20
CA LYS A 131 15.65 -7.16 -7.39
C LYS A 131 16.22 -6.21 -6.34
N ARG A 132 16.27 -4.93 -6.62
CA ARG A 132 16.79 -3.92 -5.71
C ARG A 132 15.77 -3.59 -4.62
N GLY A 133 14.52 -3.36 -4.98
CA GLY A 133 13.44 -3.17 -4.00
C GLY A 133 13.33 -4.35 -3.04
N TRP A 134 13.44 -5.58 -3.56
CA TRP A 134 13.47 -6.79 -2.74
C TRP A 134 14.63 -6.82 -1.73
N ARG A 135 15.84 -6.42 -2.16
CA ARG A 135 17.00 -6.32 -1.26
C ARG A 135 16.80 -5.25 -0.19
N THR A 136 16.22 -4.11 -0.55
CA THR A 136 15.87 -3.06 0.41
C THR A 136 14.89 -3.60 1.45
N ALA A 137 13.83 -4.29 1.06
CA ALA A 137 12.91 -4.90 2.01
C ALA A 137 13.57 -5.96 2.90
N ALA A 138 14.49 -6.78 2.32
CA ALA A 138 15.24 -7.77 3.07
C ALA A 138 16.14 -7.15 4.16
N SER A 139 16.76 -6.00 3.88
CA SER A 139 17.59 -5.30 4.87
C SER A 139 16.78 -4.73 6.05
N HIS A 140 15.46 -4.58 5.89
CA HIS A 140 14.54 -4.09 6.93
C HIS A 140 13.68 -5.20 7.55
N PHE A 141 14.07 -6.47 7.37
CA PHE A 141 13.29 -7.64 7.81
C PHE A 141 12.82 -7.53 9.27
N TRP A 142 13.71 -7.26 10.19
CA TRP A 142 13.39 -7.18 11.62
C TRP A 142 12.49 -5.99 11.95
N SER A 143 12.72 -4.86 11.33
CA SER A 143 11.84 -3.68 11.50
C SER A 143 10.42 -3.96 11.00
N LEU A 144 10.29 -4.65 9.87
CA LEU A 144 9.00 -5.09 9.33
C LEU A 144 8.32 -6.13 10.22
N ALA A 145 9.08 -7.09 10.75
CA ALA A 145 8.53 -8.13 11.63
C ALA A 145 7.98 -7.53 12.93
N THR A 146 8.74 -6.65 13.59
CA THR A 146 8.31 -5.97 14.82
C THR A 146 7.11 -5.05 14.55
N TRP A 147 7.11 -4.31 13.43
CA TRP A 147 5.97 -3.48 13.04
C TRP A 147 4.73 -4.32 12.76
N SER A 148 4.85 -5.40 11.99
CA SER A 148 3.74 -6.29 11.67
C SER A 148 3.15 -6.95 12.91
N LEU A 149 4.00 -7.33 13.88
CA LEU A 149 3.55 -7.87 15.17
C LEU A 149 2.73 -6.83 15.95
N LEU A 150 3.17 -5.57 15.96
CA LEU A 150 2.47 -4.49 16.67
C LEU A 150 1.10 -4.19 16.06
N ILE A 151 0.99 -4.18 14.73
CA ILE A 151 -0.28 -3.79 14.06
C ILE A 151 -1.26 -4.96 13.90
N THR A 152 -0.81 -6.21 14.00
CA THR A 152 -1.68 -7.40 13.84
C THR A 152 -2.93 -7.36 14.73
N PRO A 153 -2.88 -7.02 16.03
CA PRO A 153 -4.08 -6.96 16.87
C PRO A 153 -4.98 -5.76 16.58
N VAL A 154 -4.50 -4.75 15.84
CA VAL A 154 -5.20 -3.48 15.61
C VAL A 154 -5.31 -3.22 14.11
N ASN A 155 -6.31 -3.82 13.47
CA ASN A 155 -6.51 -3.73 12.01
C ASN A 155 -6.59 -2.31 11.46
N ILE A 156 -7.07 -1.34 12.24
CA ILE A 156 -7.17 0.08 11.84
C ILE A 156 -5.78 0.68 11.58
N MET A 157 -4.75 0.21 12.29
CA MET A 157 -3.36 0.66 12.11
C MET A 157 -2.76 0.23 10.77
N TRP A 158 -3.40 -0.68 10.05
CA TRP A 158 -2.95 -1.08 8.71
C TRP A 158 -2.97 0.09 7.72
N VAL A 159 -4.01 0.92 7.75
CA VAL A 159 -4.10 2.15 6.94
C VAL A 159 -2.97 3.12 7.29
N VAL A 160 -2.68 3.29 8.59
CA VAL A 160 -1.57 4.14 9.06
C VAL A 160 -0.22 3.58 8.59
N SER A 161 -0.06 2.26 8.63
CA SER A 161 1.12 1.57 8.13
C SER A 161 1.35 1.85 6.65
N MET A 162 0.34 1.70 5.81
CA MET A 162 0.43 1.97 4.38
C MET A 162 0.74 3.43 4.08
N CYS A 163 0.10 4.35 4.80
CA CYS A 163 0.18 5.77 4.45
C CYS A 163 1.50 6.42 4.85
N ILE A 164 2.16 5.95 5.92
CA ILE A 164 3.16 6.80 6.59
C ILE A 164 4.41 6.03 7.02
N VAL A 165 4.24 4.86 7.64
CA VAL A 165 5.36 4.14 8.30
C VAL A 165 6.24 3.45 7.27
N ILE A 166 5.65 2.83 6.26
CA ILE A 166 6.42 2.07 5.27
C ILE A 166 7.33 2.98 4.43
N PRO A 167 6.89 4.14 3.90
CA PRO A 167 7.80 5.08 3.26
C PRO A 167 8.94 5.58 4.18
N VAL A 168 8.69 5.75 5.48
CA VAL A 168 9.74 6.12 6.45
C VAL A 168 10.78 5.02 6.59
N LEU A 169 10.35 3.75 6.60
CA LEU A 169 11.25 2.60 6.66
C LEU A 169 12.23 2.52 5.48
N THR A 170 11.88 3.06 4.31
CA THR A 170 12.80 3.04 3.15
C THR A 170 14.09 3.81 3.40
N ARG A 171 14.07 4.75 4.35
CA ARG A 171 15.20 5.60 4.68
C ARG A 171 15.80 5.30 6.05
N ASP A 172 14.96 4.94 7.03
CA ASP A 172 15.37 4.78 8.42
C ASP A 172 15.44 3.30 8.79
N LYS A 173 16.62 2.81 9.14
CA LYS A 173 16.86 1.41 9.53
C LYS A 173 16.50 1.11 11.00
N THR A 174 15.67 1.93 11.64
CA THR A 174 15.32 1.73 13.05
C THR A 174 14.42 0.52 13.26
N VAL A 175 14.74 -0.30 14.23
CA VAL A 175 13.93 -1.48 14.63
C VAL A 175 12.79 -1.07 15.58
N ASN A 176 12.88 0.11 16.20
CA ASN A 176 11.88 0.57 17.17
C ASN A 176 10.60 1.09 16.47
N PRO A 177 9.45 0.37 16.54
CA PRO A 177 8.22 0.75 15.84
C PRO A 177 7.61 2.05 16.38
N PHE A 178 7.81 2.38 17.65
CA PHE A 178 7.30 3.64 18.24
C PHE A 178 8.08 4.85 17.73
N LYS A 179 9.41 4.73 17.56
CA LYS A 179 10.26 5.78 16.98
C LYS A 179 9.85 6.03 15.52
N MET A 180 9.58 4.97 14.74
CA MET A 180 9.08 5.08 13.36
C MET A 180 7.73 5.78 13.29
N LEU A 181 6.78 5.38 14.14
CA LEU A 181 5.45 5.98 14.19
C LEU A 181 5.55 7.47 14.55
N TRP A 182 6.33 7.82 15.57
CA TRP A 182 6.52 9.20 15.99
C TRP A 182 7.12 10.06 14.88
N ARG A 183 8.15 9.57 14.21
CA ARG A 183 8.79 10.26 13.08
C ARG A 183 7.83 10.46 11.92
N SER A 184 7.01 9.45 11.61
CA SER A 184 5.97 9.53 10.60
C SER A 184 4.93 10.60 10.92
N VAL A 185 4.50 10.69 12.18
CA VAL A 185 3.57 11.74 12.63
C VAL A 185 4.19 13.12 12.50
N LEU A 186 5.45 13.32 12.89
CA LEU A 186 6.14 14.61 12.75
C LEU A 186 6.25 15.05 11.29
N LEU A 187 6.58 14.13 10.38
CA LEU A 187 6.62 14.41 8.95
C LEU A 187 5.24 14.82 8.39
N LEU A 188 4.19 14.11 8.81
CA LEU A 188 2.81 14.48 8.44
C LEU A 188 2.41 15.87 8.95
N LEU A 189 2.74 16.20 10.19
CA LEU A 189 2.42 17.50 10.76
C LEU A 189 3.09 18.64 9.98
N LYS A 190 4.26 18.39 9.38
CA LYS A 190 4.96 19.38 8.55
C LYS A 190 4.18 19.74 7.27
N ILE A 191 3.46 18.77 6.69
CA ILE A 191 2.75 18.93 5.41
C ILE A 191 1.24 18.68 5.51
N TRP A 192 0.66 18.77 6.71
CA TRP A 192 -0.71 18.33 6.99
C TRP A 192 -1.78 18.92 6.06
N LYS A 193 -1.67 20.20 5.67
CA LYS A 193 -2.61 20.88 4.79
C LYS A 193 -2.61 20.28 3.39
N GLU A 194 -1.40 20.04 2.84
CA GLU A 194 -1.24 19.45 1.52
C GLU A 194 -1.64 17.99 1.52
N PHE A 195 -1.33 17.28 2.60
CA PHE A 195 -1.70 15.89 2.81
C PHE A 195 -3.22 15.72 2.83
N LEU A 196 -3.95 16.51 3.61
CA LEU A 196 -5.41 16.46 3.67
C LEU A 196 -6.06 16.81 2.32
N LEU A 197 -5.62 17.89 1.68
CA LEU A 197 -6.15 18.29 0.37
C LEU A 197 -5.88 17.20 -0.68
N GLY A 198 -4.72 16.59 -0.64
CA GLY A 198 -4.35 15.51 -1.54
C GLY A 198 -5.12 14.23 -1.30
N ILE A 199 -5.38 13.85 -0.04
CA ILE A 199 -6.27 12.72 0.27
C ILE A 199 -7.66 12.96 -0.32
N VAL A 200 -8.23 14.15 -0.16
CA VAL A 200 -9.53 14.48 -0.76
C VAL A 200 -9.47 14.32 -2.28
N GLY A 201 -8.43 14.86 -2.94
CA GLY A 201 -8.24 14.70 -4.38
C GLY A 201 -8.10 13.23 -4.81
N MET A 202 -7.35 12.45 -4.06
CA MET A 202 -7.18 11.01 -4.29
C MET A 202 -8.50 10.24 -4.11
N LEU A 203 -9.26 10.54 -3.06
CA LEU A 203 -10.57 9.92 -2.82
C LEU A 203 -11.56 10.23 -3.93
N VAL A 204 -11.54 11.44 -4.48
CA VAL A 204 -12.38 11.81 -5.63
C VAL A 204 -12.02 10.95 -6.84
N ILE A 205 -10.73 10.79 -7.17
CA ILE A 205 -10.29 9.98 -8.30
C ILE A 205 -10.68 8.51 -8.11
N VAL A 206 -10.42 7.95 -6.92
CA VAL A 206 -10.78 6.57 -6.57
C VAL A 206 -12.30 6.37 -6.64
N TYR A 207 -13.08 7.31 -6.13
CA TYR A 207 -14.54 7.28 -6.22
C TYR A 207 -15.03 7.23 -7.67
N TRP A 208 -14.49 8.06 -8.56
CA TRP A 208 -14.84 8.04 -9.99
C TRP A 208 -14.49 6.72 -10.66
N VAL A 209 -13.31 6.15 -10.36
CA VAL A 209 -12.93 4.81 -10.87
C VAL A 209 -13.90 3.74 -10.36
N PHE A 210 -14.28 3.80 -9.09
CA PHE A 210 -15.29 2.91 -8.51
C PHE A 210 -16.64 3.06 -9.23
N CYS A 211 -17.13 4.27 -9.43
CA CYS A 211 -18.38 4.52 -10.15
C CYS A 211 -18.35 3.95 -11.59
N LEU A 212 -17.23 4.12 -12.30
CA LEU A 212 -17.04 3.54 -13.63
C LEU A 212 -17.06 2.02 -13.61
N VAL A 213 -16.35 1.39 -12.65
CA VAL A 213 -16.30 -0.07 -12.50
C VAL A 213 -17.66 -0.64 -12.12
N PHE A 214 -18.34 -0.05 -11.13
CA PHE A 214 -19.66 -0.51 -10.71
C PHE A 214 -20.73 -0.26 -11.79
N GLY A 215 -20.69 0.89 -12.45
CA GLY A 215 -21.59 1.22 -13.56
C GLY A 215 -21.42 0.24 -14.73
N SER A 216 -20.18 -0.05 -15.12
CA SER A 216 -19.91 -1.04 -16.17
C SER A 216 -20.38 -2.44 -15.76
N ASN A 217 -20.12 -2.89 -14.53
CA ASN A 217 -20.58 -4.18 -14.01
C ASN A 217 -22.11 -4.30 -14.00
N ALA A 218 -22.83 -3.22 -13.66
CA ALA A 218 -24.29 -3.19 -13.71
C ALA A 218 -24.82 -3.37 -15.15
N ILE A 219 -24.24 -2.63 -16.10
CA ILE A 219 -24.58 -2.74 -17.54
C ILE A 219 -24.30 -4.16 -18.05
N PHE A 220 -23.13 -4.72 -17.73
CA PHE A 220 -22.77 -6.07 -18.14
C PHE A 220 -23.70 -7.13 -17.55
N ARG A 221 -24.12 -7.01 -16.28
CA ARG A 221 -25.10 -7.91 -15.68
C ARG A 221 -26.45 -7.85 -16.39
N ALA A 222 -26.90 -6.65 -16.75
CA ALA A 222 -28.15 -6.48 -17.50
C ALA A 222 -28.08 -7.13 -18.89
N ILE A 223 -26.95 -7.01 -19.59
CA ILE A 223 -26.72 -7.63 -20.90
C ILE A 223 -26.58 -9.16 -20.73
N SER A 224 -25.82 -9.64 -19.75
CA SER A 224 -25.55 -11.05 -19.54
C SER A 224 -26.81 -11.84 -19.18
N SER A 225 -27.81 -11.23 -18.56
CA SER A 225 -29.11 -11.86 -18.27
C SER A 225 -29.90 -12.24 -19.52
N GLN A 226 -29.58 -11.63 -20.66
CA GLN A 226 -30.25 -11.86 -21.96
C GLN A 226 -29.41 -12.76 -22.91
N CYS A 227 -28.20 -13.15 -22.50
CA CYS A 227 -27.28 -13.92 -23.33
C CYS A 227 -27.30 -15.42 -22.99
N PRO A 228 -26.86 -16.29 -23.92
CA PRO A 228 -26.57 -17.69 -23.62
C PRO A 228 -25.55 -17.84 -22.48
N PRO A 229 -25.62 -18.91 -21.66
CA PRO A 229 -24.79 -19.09 -20.47
C PRO A 229 -23.28 -18.92 -20.72
N LEU A 230 -22.78 -19.44 -21.83
CA LEU A 230 -21.36 -19.34 -22.19
C LEU A 230 -20.93 -17.88 -22.39
N ILE A 231 -21.73 -17.09 -23.11
CA ILE A 231 -21.46 -15.68 -23.36
C ILE A 231 -21.54 -14.89 -22.04
N ALA A 232 -22.50 -15.20 -21.18
CA ALA A 232 -22.64 -14.60 -19.86
C ALA A 232 -21.39 -14.83 -18.99
N TRP A 233 -20.82 -16.05 -18.99
CA TRP A 233 -19.58 -16.36 -18.27
C TRP A 233 -18.35 -15.61 -18.82
N ILE A 234 -18.23 -15.50 -20.14
CA ILE A 234 -17.15 -14.73 -20.79
C ILE A 234 -17.24 -13.25 -20.39
N LEU A 235 -18.45 -12.67 -20.50
CA LEU A 235 -18.68 -11.27 -20.11
C LEU A 235 -18.37 -11.03 -18.63
N LEU A 236 -18.80 -11.92 -17.74
CA LEU A 236 -18.50 -11.83 -16.31
C LEU A 236 -16.98 -11.86 -16.05
N SER A 237 -16.27 -12.76 -16.71
CA SER A 237 -14.81 -12.88 -16.58
C SER A 237 -14.09 -11.60 -17.03
N ILE A 238 -14.54 -11.00 -18.14
CA ILE A 238 -14.01 -9.71 -18.62
C ILE A 238 -14.26 -8.60 -17.59
N CYS A 239 -15.48 -8.51 -17.03
CA CYS A 239 -15.80 -7.51 -16.02
C CYS A 239 -14.96 -7.64 -14.75
N ILE A 240 -14.79 -8.86 -14.26
CA ILE A 240 -13.93 -9.15 -13.09
C ILE A 240 -12.50 -8.74 -13.39
N SER A 241 -11.96 -9.09 -14.57
CA SER A 241 -10.59 -8.73 -14.96
C SER A 241 -10.40 -7.23 -15.04
N LEU A 242 -11.32 -6.48 -15.67
CA LEU A 242 -11.27 -5.02 -15.73
C LEU A 242 -11.35 -4.39 -14.34
N SER A 243 -12.20 -4.93 -13.45
CA SER A 243 -12.32 -4.46 -12.07
C SER A 243 -11.02 -4.66 -11.30
N LEU A 244 -10.36 -5.81 -11.45
CA LEU A 244 -9.07 -6.09 -10.82
C LEU A 244 -7.97 -5.14 -11.33
N VAL A 245 -7.90 -4.90 -12.63
CA VAL A 245 -6.94 -3.94 -13.22
C VAL A 245 -7.18 -2.53 -12.66
N ALA A 246 -8.44 -2.09 -12.58
CA ALA A 246 -8.79 -0.78 -12.02
C ALA A 246 -8.39 -0.66 -10.54
N LEU A 247 -8.61 -1.71 -9.74
CA LEU A 247 -8.20 -1.76 -8.34
C LEU A 247 -6.67 -1.72 -8.19
N CYS A 248 -5.93 -2.48 -9.00
CA CYS A 248 -4.47 -2.45 -9.02
C CYS A 248 -3.94 -1.06 -9.37
N PHE A 249 -4.55 -0.42 -10.36
CA PHE A 249 -4.20 0.95 -10.74
C PHE A 249 -4.47 1.95 -9.61
N CYS A 250 -5.64 1.91 -8.97
CA CYS A 250 -5.96 2.77 -7.84
C CYS A 250 -4.98 2.55 -6.67
N TYR A 251 -4.67 1.30 -6.37
CA TYR A 251 -3.72 0.94 -5.33
C TYR A 251 -2.32 1.52 -5.61
N LEU A 252 -1.80 1.33 -6.82
CA LEU A 252 -0.51 1.89 -7.23
C LEU A 252 -0.52 3.43 -7.20
N PHE A 253 -1.57 4.05 -7.73
CA PHE A 253 -1.72 5.50 -7.72
C PHE A 253 -1.70 6.09 -6.32
N CYS A 254 -2.42 5.46 -5.37
CA CYS A 254 -2.43 5.88 -3.98
C CYS A 254 -1.02 5.80 -3.35
N ASN A 255 -0.30 4.70 -3.57
CA ASN A 255 1.06 4.55 -3.06
C ASN A 255 2.03 5.55 -3.70
N CYS A 256 1.94 5.78 -5.02
CA CYS A 256 2.76 6.80 -5.71
C CYS A 256 2.54 8.19 -5.12
N TYR A 257 1.28 8.55 -4.82
CA TYR A 257 0.95 9.81 -4.19
C TYR A 257 1.54 9.93 -2.78
N LEU A 258 1.36 8.91 -1.94
CA LEU A 258 1.87 8.89 -0.56
C LEU A 258 3.40 8.95 -0.50
N CYS A 259 4.09 8.21 -1.37
CA CYS A 259 5.54 8.29 -1.50
C CYS A 259 6.01 9.69 -1.95
N GLY A 260 5.29 10.33 -2.88
CA GLY A 260 5.56 11.70 -3.29
C GLY A 260 5.42 12.70 -2.14
N GLN A 261 4.39 12.55 -1.31
CA GLN A 261 4.21 13.36 -0.09
C GLN A 261 5.34 13.12 0.93
N TYR A 262 5.75 11.87 1.10
CA TYR A 262 6.87 11.52 1.97
C TYR A 262 8.18 12.19 1.49
N ILE A 263 8.51 12.11 0.20
CA ILE A 263 9.70 12.76 -0.36
C ILE A 263 9.70 14.25 -0.04
N LYS A 264 8.58 14.93 -0.31
CA LYS A 264 8.43 16.36 -0.01
C LYS A 264 8.58 16.68 1.48
N ALA A 265 7.97 15.89 2.36
CA ALA A 265 8.06 16.08 3.80
C ALA A 265 9.48 15.88 4.33
N SER A 266 10.23 14.95 3.72
CA SER A 266 11.61 14.61 4.11
C SER A 266 12.67 15.58 3.55
N GLU A 267 12.31 16.49 2.64
CA GLU A 267 13.22 17.54 2.16
C GLU A 267 13.71 18.41 3.33
N GLY A 268 15.03 18.47 3.51
CA GLY A 268 15.68 19.23 4.59
C GLY A 268 15.62 18.58 5.98
N VAL A 269 15.22 17.32 6.09
CA VAL A 269 15.31 16.51 7.33
C VAL A 269 16.51 15.58 7.19
N GLU A 270 17.49 15.70 8.09
CA GLU A 270 18.63 14.78 8.12
C GLU A 270 18.19 13.35 8.46
N PRO A 271 18.82 12.32 7.84
CA PRO A 271 18.66 10.94 8.24
C PRO A 271 19.00 10.76 9.73
N ASP A 272 18.44 9.76 10.37
CA ASP A 272 18.76 9.46 11.76
C ASP A 272 20.23 9.03 11.87
N PRO A 273 21.09 9.70 12.64
CA PRO A 273 22.52 9.38 12.76
C PRO A 273 22.76 7.95 13.29
N GLU A 274 21.79 7.35 14.01
CA GLU A 274 21.89 5.94 14.43
C GLU A 274 21.74 4.96 13.26
N ALA A 275 21.11 5.39 12.15
CA ALA A 275 20.99 4.56 10.97
C ALA A 275 22.34 4.42 10.21
N ASP A 276 23.14 5.48 10.20
CA ASP A 276 24.45 5.51 9.53
C ASP A 276 25.51 4.73 10.34
N ALA A 277 25.43 4.73 11.68
CA ALA A 277 26.33 3.96 12.53
C ALA A 277 26.16 2.43 12.40
N ALA A 278 24.94 1.96 12.09
CA ALA A 278 24.65 0.54 11.87
C ALA A 278 25.12 0.04 10.49
N GLU A 279 25.44 0.93 9.55
CA GLU A 279 25.97 0.57 8.22
C GLU A 279 27.51 0.40 8.24
N LEU A 280 28.19 0.92 9.26
CA LEU A 280 29.63 0.88 9.43
C LEU A 280 30.11 -0.26 10.40
N ALA A 281 29.20 -0.97 11.04
CA ALA A 281 29.45 -2.11 11.92
C ALA A 281 29.05 -3.43 11.28
#